data_c590b218ed98be2da9b2eabb81e2c8db
#
_entry.id   c590b218ed98be2da9b2eabb81e2c8db
#
_cell.length_a   1.000
_cell.length_b   1.000
_cell.length_c   1.000
_cell.angle_alpha   90.00
_cell.angle_beta   90.00
_cell.angle_gamma   90.00
#
_symmetry.space_group_name_H-M   'P 1'
#
loop_
_entity.id
_entity.type
_entity.pdbx_description
1 polymer ?
#
loop_
_entity_poly.entity_id
_entity_poly.type
_entity_poly.pdbx_seq_one_letter_code
_entity_poly.pdbx_strand_id
1 'polypeptide(L)'
;MAKENQLIIQLRGFDAKHYTRTERYAKQVAKLYQTAADEFASLAGKINLPAGGTFNFDDFPKAKKQARGIVTRLAGKIEAVVTSGQRSEWLAACQKNDAFLASILRTSKLTKEEAERYQARNLEALSAFQKRKENGLNLSQRVWKYAEELKDAMELGIDVGLGEGKSAQQLSRDLRQYLNEPDRLYRRVRDKGGNLRLSKAAKMYHPGQGVYRSSAKNAQRLTRTEINMAY
;
A
#
# COMPACT_ATOMS: atom_id res chain seq x y z
N MET A 1 -40.16 1.06 18.89
CA MET A 1 -39.03 0.69 19.78
C MET A 1 -38.37 -0.63 19.42
N ALA A 2 -39.01 -1.85 19.53
CA ALA A 2 -38.31 -3.10 19.24
C ALA A 2 -37.83 -3.26 17.78
N LYS A 3 -38.62 -2.88 16.77
CA LYS A 3 -38.26 -2.94 15.34
C LYS A 3 -37.20 -1.90 14.95
N GLU A 4 -37.24 -0.73 15.55
CA GLU A 4 -36.27 0.33 15.38
C GLU A 4 -34.89 -0.06 15.94
N ASN A 5 -34.86 -0.69 17.11
CA ASN A 5 -33.62 -1.26 17.68
C ASN A 5 -33.04 -2.36 16.79
N GLN A 6 -33.89 -3.20 16.17
CA GLN A 6 -33.44 -4.27 15.29
C GLN A 6 -32.78 -3.74 14.00
N LEU A 7 -33.32 -2.67 13.41
CA LEU A 7 -32.73 -2.00 12.26
C LEU A 7 -31.36 -1.38 12.61
N ILE A 8 -31.27 -0.67 13.73
CA ILE A 8 -30.01 -0.07 14.20
C ILE A 8 -28.94 -1.15 14.38
N ILE A 9 -29.27 -2.27 14.98
CA ILE A 9 -28.36 -3.41 15.16
C ILE A 9 -27.90 -3.94 13.79
N GLN A 10 -28.81 -4.10 12.84
CA GLN A 10 -28.48 -4.55 11.48
C GLN A 10 -27.54 -3.58 10.77
N LEU A 11 -27.80 -2.27 10.80
CA LEU A 11 -26.98 -1.24 10.17
C LEU A 11 -25.57 -1.18 10.78
N ARG A 12 -25.45 -1.24 12.11
CA ARG A 12 -24.17 -1.34 12.82
C ARG A 12 -23.38 -2.60 12.44
N GLY A 13 -24.08 -3.69 12.14
CA GLY A 13 -23.46 -4.92 11.65
C GLY A 13 -22.76 -4.75 10.30
N PHE A 14 -23.31 -3.91 9.40
CA PHE A 14 -22.63 -3.55 8.15
C PHE A 14 -21.34 -2.77 8.42
N ASP A 15 -21.37 -1.78 9.31
CA ASP A 15 -20.22 -0.94 9.63
C ASP A 15 -19.08 -1.76 10.29
N ALA A 16 -19.40 -2.66 11.20
CA ALA A 16 -18.43 -3.57 11.81
C ALA A 16 -17.76 -4.50 10.79
N LYS A 17 -18.53 -5.04 9.84
CA LYS A 17 -18.01 -5.84 8.74
C LYS A 17 -17.16 -5.02 7.78
N HIS A 18 -17.57 -3.79 7.47
CA HIS A 18 -16.79 -2.85 6.66
C HIS A 18 -15.41 -2.61 7.28
N TYR A 19 -15.36 -2.23 8.56
CA TYR A 19 -14.10 -2.03 9.27
C TYR A 19 -13.18 -3.25 9.19
N THR A 20 -13.72 -4.44 9.46
CA THR A 20 -12.95 -5.70 9.42
C THR A 20 -12.39 -5.99 8.03
N ARG A 21 -13.17 -5.76 6.97
CA ARG A 21 -12.74 -5.97 5.58
C ARG A 21 -11.68 -4.95 5.18
N THR A 22 -11.85 -3.68 5.53
CA THR A 22 -10.88 -2.62 5.24
C THR A 22 -9.52 -2.92 5.88
N GLU A 23 -9.50 -3.36 7.14
CA GLU A 23 -8.26 -3.79 7.80
C GLU A 23 -7.62 -5.01 7.13
N ARG A 24 -8.43 -5.96 6.63
CA ARG A 24 -7.91 -7.10 5.87
C ARG A 24 -7.19 -6.65 4.59
N TYR A 25 -7.74 -5.70 3.83
CA TYR A 25 -7.09 -5.15 2.64
C TYR A 25 -5.78 -4.42 2.98
N ALA A 26 -5.77 -3.63 4.05
CA ALA A 26 -4.55 -2.97 4.51
C ALA A 26 -3.46 -3.98 4.91
N LYS A 27 -3.82 -5.09 5.59
CA LYS A 27 -2.91 -6.19 5.91
C LYS A 27 -2.39 -6.92 4.66
N GLN A 28 -3.22 -7.06 3.61
CA GLN A 28 -2.77 -7.61 2.32
C GLN A 28 -1.68 -6.73 1.70
N VAL A 29 -1.88 -5.40 1.71
CA VAL A 29 -0.87 -4.46 1.23
C VAL A 29 0.42 -4.56 2.05
N ALA A 30 0.33 -4.65 3.38
CA ALA A 30 1.50 -4.86 4.23
C ALA A 30 2.29 -6.12 3.84
N LYS A 31 1.60 -7.23 3.56
CA LYS A 31 2.21 -8.48 3.12
C LYS A 31 2.88 -8.36 1.74
N LEU A 32 2.30 -7.59 0.83
CA LEU A 32 2.92 -7.32 -0.48
C LEU A 32 4.27 -6.58 -0.32
N TYR A 33 4.35 -5.60 0.58
CA TYR A 33 5.61 -4.92 0.90
C TYR A 33 6.64 -5.86 1.51
N GLN A 34 6.24 -6.75 2.42
CA GLN A 34 7.16 -7.77 2.99
C GLN A 34 7.71 -8.69 1.90
N THR A 35 6.85 -9.15 1.00
CA THR A 35 7.27 -9.98 -0.14
C THR A 35 8.25 -9.23 -1.04
N ALA A 36 8.00 -7.96 -1.34
CA ALA A 36 8.90 -7.14 -2.13
C ALA A 36 10.27 -6.97 -1.44
N ALA A 37 10.29 -6.76 -0.11
CA ALA A 37 11.54 -6.69 0.65
C ALA A 37 12.35 -8.00 0.56
N ASP A 38 11.70 -9.16 0.57
CA ASP A 38 12.35 -10.46 0.38
C ASP A 38 12.91 -10.65 -1.04
N GLU A 39 12.17 -10.17 -2.05
CA GLU A 39 12.65 -10.16 -3.44
C GLU A 39 13.88 -9.27 -3.57
N PHE A 40 13.93 -8.10 -2.90
CA PHE A 40 15.11 -7.24 -2.85
C PHE A 40 16.28 -7.88 -2.12
N ALA A 41 16.05 -8.58 -1.00
CA ALA A 41 17.10 -9.32 -0.29
C ALA A 41 17.70 -10.44 -1.16
N SER A 42 16.83 -11.17 -1.89
CA SER A 42 17.26 -12.22 -2.81
C SER A 42 18.06 -11.66 -3.99
N LEU A 43 17.71 -10.46 -4.45
CA LEU A 43 18.46 -9.73 -5.47
C LEU A 43 19.86 -9.36 -4.95
N ALA A 44 19.94 -8.83 -3.73
CA ALA A 44 21.19 -8.44 -3.10
C ALA A 44 22.15 -9.62 -2.91
N GLY A 45 21.65 -10.82 -2.59
CA GLY A 45 22.44 -12.03 -2.44
C GLY A 45 23.17 -12.49 -3.72
N LYS A 46 22.85 -11.90 -4.87
CA LYS A 46 23.50 -12.17 -6.17
C LYS A 46 24.55 -11.11 -6.54
N ILE A 47 24.75 -10.12 -5.68
CA ILE A 47 25.66 -9.00 -5.93
C ILE A 47 26.97 -9.26 -5.20
N ASN A 48 28.06 -9.31 -5.94
CA ASN A 48 29.41 -9.37 -5.40
C ASN A 48 29.94 -7.94 -5.23
N LEU A 49 30.11 -7.51 -3.99
CA LEU A 49 30.79 -6.26 -3.65
C LEU A 49 32.15 -6.55 -3.03
N PRO A 50 33.21 -5.81 -3.39
CA PRO A 50 34.47 -5.87 -2.68
C PRO A 50 34.27 -5.39 -1.23
N ALA A 51 35.10 -5.90 -0.31
CA ALA A 51 35.09 -5.49 1.09
C ALA A 51 35.16 -3.95 1.23
N GLY A 52 34.23 -3.35 2.00
CA GLY A 52 34.13 -1.90 2.13
C GLY A 52 33.48 -1.17 0.95
N GLY A 53 33.06 -1.87 -0.09
CA GLY A 53 32.36 -1.29 -1.24
C GLY A 53 30.99 -0.71 -0.86
N THR A 54 30.48 0.16 -1.72
CA THR A 54 29.14 0.75 -1.61
C THR A 54 28.25 0.21 -2.70
N PHE A 55 26.97 0.00 -2.38
CA PHE A 55 25.97 -0.42 -3.34
C PHE A 55 25.10 0.76 -3.77
N ASN A 56 24.85 0.82 -5.07
CA ASN A 56 23.84 1.69 -5.66
C ASN A 56 23.32 1.03 -6.94
N PHE A 57 22.03 1.06 -7.21
CA PHE A 57 21.45 0.40 -8.40
C PHE A 57 22.02 0.92 -9.73
N ASP A 58 22.46 2.19 -9.78
CA ASP A 58 23.02 2.75 -11.01
C ASP A 58 24.34 2.07 -11.43
N ASP A 59 25.10 1.57 -10.45
CA ASP A 59 26.36 0.88 -10.67
C ASP A 59 26.14 -0.60 -11.09
N PHE A 60 24.89 -1.12 -10.99
CA PHE A 60 24.50 -2.51 -11.26
C PHE A 60 23.29 -2.60 -12.19
N PRO A 61 23.44 -2.40 -13.53
CA PRO A 61 22.30 -2.31 -14.47
C PRO A 61 21.35 -3.51 -14.45
N LYS A 62 21.85 -4.73 -14.25
CA LYS A 62 21.01 -5.94 -14.14
C LYS A 62 20.15 -5.90 -12.86
N ALA A 63 20.74 -5.51 -11.72
CA ALA A 63 20.02 -5.36 -10.46
C ALA A 63 18.99 -4.23 -10.54
N LYS A 64 19.35 -3.09 -11.16
CA LYS A 64 18.43 -1.96 -11.40
C LYS A 64 17.21 -2.39 -12.19
N LYS A 65 17.39 -3.16 -13.29
CA LYS A 65 16.27 -3.70 -14.09
C LYS A 65 15.36 -4.61 -13.27
N GLN A 66 15.97 -5.51 -12.45
CA GLN A 66 15.21 -6.42 -11.58
C GLN A 66 14.45 -5.65 -10.49
N ALA A 67 15.10 -4.67 -9.84
CA ALA A 67 14.48 -3.79 -8.85
C ALA A 67 13.25 -3.06 -9.43
N ARG A 68 13.38 -2.50 -10.64
CA ARG A 68 12.25 -1.87 -11.33
C ARG A 68 11.10 -2.86 -11.60
N GLY A 69 11.41 -4.11 -11.94
CA GLY A 69 10.42 -5.18 -12.09
C GLY A 69 9.68 -5.48 -10.78
N ILE A 70 10.39 -5.50 -9.64
CA ILE A 70 9.77 -5.68 -8.31
C ILE A 70 8.79 -4.53 -8.02
N VAL A 71 9.21 -3.28 -8.22
CA VAL A 71 8.39 -2.07 -8.01
C VAL A 71 7.13 -2.10 -8.88
N THR A 72 7.27 -2.41 -10.16
CA THR A 72 6.13 -2.49 -11.10
C THR A 72 5.11 -3.53 -10.65
N ARG A 73 5.56 -4.73 -10.27
CA ARG A 73 4.68 -5.79 -9.77
C ARG A 73 4.01 -5.41 -8.45
N LEU A 74 4.76 -4.79 -7.55
CA LEU A 74 4.23 -4.30 -6.27
C LEU A 74 3.11 -3.29 -6.50
N ALA A 75 3.37 -2.25 -7.31
CA ALA A 75 2.40 -1.21 -7.61
C ALA A 75 1.12 -1.80 -8.23
N GLY A 76 1.23 -2.66 -9.24
CA GLY A 76 0.07 -3.30 -9.87
C GLY A 76 -0.74 -4.17 -8.88
N LYS A 77 -0.07 -4.91 -7.99
CA LYS A 77 -0.77 -5.72 -6.98
C LYS A 77 -1.47 -4.86 -5.94
N ILE A 78 -0.88 -3.75 -5.50
CA ILE A 78 -1.53 -2.81 -4.55
C ILE A 78 -2.75 -2.17 -5.21
N GLU A 79 -2.62 -1.69 -6.45
CA GLU A 79 -3.74 -1.11 -7.20
C GLU A 79 -4.91 -2.11 -7.32
N ALA A 80 -4.63 -3.36 -7.66
CA ALA A 80 -5.64 -4.42 -7.73
C ALA A 80 -6.32 -4.68 -6.36
N VAL A 81 -5.58 -4.69 -5.26
CA VAL A 81 -6.14 -4.84 -3.91
C VAL A 81 -7.06 -3.66 -3.58
N VAL A 82 -6.63 -2.43 -3.86
CA VAL A 82 -7.43 -1.23 -3.55
C VAL A 82 -8.70 -1.18 -4.40
N THR A 83 -8.60 -1.39 -5.71
CA THR A 83 -9.78 -1.35 -6.62
C THR A 83 -10.78 -2.45 -6.32
N SER A 84 -10.30 -3.65 -5.97
CA SER A 84 -11.15 -4.75 -5.50
C SER A 84 -11.85 -4.41 -4.19
N GLY A 85 -11.12 -3.80 -3.24
CA GLY A 85 -11.66 -3.33 -1.97
C GLY A 85 -12.72 -2.25 -2.15
N GLN A 86 -12.46 -1.24 -2.99
CA GLN A 86 -13.42 -0.21 -3.34
C GLN A 86 -14.73 -0.81 -3.90
N ARG A 87 -14.63 -1.74 -4.85
CA ARG A 87 -15.81 -2.41 -5.42
C ARG A 87 -16.59 -3.19 -4.36
N SER A 88 -15.88 -3.95 -3.52
CA SER A 88 -16.52 -4.74 -2.45
C SER A 88 -17.29 -3.85 -1.47
N GLU A 89 -16.69 -2.74 -1.04
CA GLU A 89 -17.31 -1.85 -0.07
C GLU A 89 -18.40 -0.98 -0.67
N TRP A 90 -18.28 -0.58 -1.94
CA TRP A 90 -19.37 0.06 -2.68
C TRP A 90 -20.62 -0.80 -2.72
N LEU A 91 -20.47 -2.09 -3.04
CA LEU A 91 -21.59 -3.03 -3.05
C LEU A 91 -22.16 -3.27 -1.65
N ALA A 92 -21.33 -3.29 -0.63
CA ALA A 92 -21.76 -3.42 0.76
C ALA A 92 -22.53 -2.17 1.24
N ALA A 93 -22.10 -0.97 0.83
CA ALA A 93 -22.86 0.27 1.08
C ALA A 93 -24.22 0.26 0.40
N CYS A 94 -24.29 -0.20 -0.86
CA CYS A 94 -25.57 -0.38 -1.54
C CYS A 94 -26.49 -1.35 -0.77
N GLN A 95 -25.97 -2.50 -0.31
CA GLN A 95 -26.75 -3.47 0.49
C GLN A 95 -27.22 -2.88 1.82
N LYS A 96 -26.38 -2.08 2.49
CA LYS A 96 -26.78 -1.36 3.71
C LYS A 96 -27.93 -0.38 3.43
N ASN A 97 -27.84 0.37 2.34
CA ASN A 97 -28.87 1.29 1.90
C ASN A 97 -30.18 0.54 1.55
N ASP A 98 -30.11 -0.61 0.84
CA ASP A 98 -31.26 -1.45 0.54
C ASP A 98 -31.98 -1.90 1.83
N ALA A 99 -31.22 -2.34 2.84
CA ALA A 99 -31.77 -2.76 4.13
C ALA A 99 -32.44 -1.59 4.87
N PHE A 100 -31.86 -0.39 4.82
CA PHE A 100 -32.44 0.81 5.38
C PHE A 100 -33.74 1.21 4.67
N LEU A 101 -33.73 1.29 3.33
CA LEU A 101 -34.90 1.63 2.53
C LEU A 101 -36.03 0.63 2.71
N ALA A 102 -35.73 -0.67 2.71
CA ALA A 102 -36.73 -1.71 2.94
C ALA A 102 -37.44 -1.56 4.29
N SER A 103 -36.75 -1.04 5.32
CA SER A 103 -37.37 -0.79 6.63
C SER A 103 -38.30 0.41 6.65
N ILE A 104 -37.99 1.47 5.86
CA ILE A 104 -38.80 2.70 5.77
C ILE A 104 -39.98 2.49 4.82
N LEU A 105 -39.71 1.84 3.67
CA LEU A 105 -40.68 1.72 2.58
C LEU A 105 -41.69 0.57 2.76
N ARG A 106 -41.61 -0.19 3.86
CA ARG A 106 -42.59 -1.26 4.17
C ARG A 106 -44.03 -0.81 4.15
N THR A 107 -44.26 0.51 4.30
CA THR A 107 -45.60 1.14 4.34
C THR A 107 -45.93 1.93 3.08
N SER A 108 -44.97 2.14 2.17
CA SER A 108 -45.15 2.89 0.92
C SER A 108 -45.39 1.96 -0.27
N LYS A 109 -46.35 2.26 -1.11
CA LYS A 109 -46.60 1.57 -2.38
C LYS A 109 -45.62 2.11 -3.43
N LEU A 110 -44.41 1.57 -3.52
CA LEU A 110 -43.49 1.89 -4.63
C LEU A 110 -43.92 1.13 -5.89
N THR A 111 -43.84 1.79 -7.01
CA THR A 111 -43.89 1.10 -8.31
C THR A 111 -42.66 0.22 -8.49
N LYS A 112 -42.73 -0.76 -9.40
CA LYS A 112 -41.61 -1.65 -9.71
C LYS A 112 -40.40 -0.86 -10.20
N GLU A 113 -40.62 0.14 -11.03
CA GLU A 113 -39.59 1.01 -11.59
C GLU A 113 -38.88 1.85 -10.52
N GLU A 114 -39.64 2.38 -9.56
CA GLU A 114 -39.03 3.08 -8.40
C GLU A 114 -38.19 2.14 -7.54
N ALA A 115 -38.66 0.93 -7.26
CA ALA A 115 -37.90 -0.06 -6.51
C ALA A 115 -36.60 -0.43 -7.22
N GLU A 116 -36.60 -0.65 -8.53
CA GLU A 116 -35.42 -0.95 -9.35
C GLU A 116 -34.41 0.20 -9.34
N ARG A 117 -34.87 1.46 -9.40
CA ARG A 117 -34.00 2.65 -9.27
C ARG A 117 -33.28 2.72 -7.93
N TYR A 118 -33.98 2.45 -6.83
CA TYR A 118 -33.36 2.43 -5.49
C TYR A 118 -32.39 1.27 -5.29
N GLN A 119 -32.58 0.14 -5.99
CA GLN A 119 -31.70 -1.03 -5.92
C GLN A 119 -30.54 -1.00 -6.93
N ALA A 120 -30.48 0.03 -7.78
CA ALA A 120 -29.40 0.18 -8.76
C ALA A 120 -28.03 0.28 -8.07
N ARG A 121 -27.06 -0.49 -8.53
CA ARG A 121 -25.70 -0.52 -7.93
C ARG A 121 -24.80 0.62 -8.35
N ASN A 122 -25.25 1.42 -9.31
CA ASN A 122 -24.58 2.61 -9.83
C ASN A 122 -23.08 2.36 -10.15
N LEU A 123 -22.80 1.31 -10.92
CA LEU A 123 -21.43 0.90 -11.25
C LEU A 123 -20.67 1.91 -12.11
N GLU A 124 -21.40 2.76 -12.84
CA GLU A 124 -20.79 3.88 -13.58
C GLU A 124 -20.18 4.91 -12.62
N ALA A 125 -20.90 5.25 -11.55
CA ALA A 125 -20.37 6.13 -10.50
C ALA A 125 -19.18 5.52 -9.79
N LEU A 126 -19.18 4.21 -9.51
CA LEU A 126 -18.02 3.51 -9.01
C LEU A 126 -16.84 3.61 -9.97
N SER A 127 -17.05 3.43 -11.28
CA SER A 127 -16.00 3.58 -12.28
C SER A 127 -15.44 5.00 -12.32
N ALA A 128 -16.29 6.02 -12.25
CA ALA A 128 -15.88 7.41 -12.18
C ALA A 128 -15.09 7.70 -10.89
N PHE A 129 -15.55 7.18 -9.76
CA PHE A 129 -14.86 7.26 -8.47
C PHE A 129 -13.45 6.64 -8.53
N GLN A 130 -13.28 5.46 -9.13
CA GLN A 130 -11.99 4.79 -9.27
C GLN A 130 -11.02 5.54 -10.19
N LYS A 131 -11.53 6.27 -11.18
CA LYS A 131 -10.73 7.06 -12.11
C LYS A 131 -10.44 8.48 -11.65
N ARG A 132 -11.02 8.91 -10.51
CA ARG A 132 -10.85 10.28 -10.00
C ARG A 132 -9.38 10.60 -9.71
N LYS A 133 -9.06 11.87 -9.78
CA LYS A 133 -7.75 12.41 -9.35
C LYS A 133 -7.91 13.10 -8.00
N GLU A 134 -6.90 12.94 -7.17
CA GLU A 134 -6.75 13.62 -5.90
C GLU A 134 -5.39 14.31 -5.90
N ASN A 135 -5.37 15.63 -5.70
CA ASN A 135 -4.17 16.46 -5.86
C ASN A 135 -3.46 16.25 -7.22
N GLY A 136 -4.25 16.10 -8.30
CA GLY A 136 -3.76 15.91 -9.66
C GLY A 136 -3.33 14.47 -10.01
N LEU A 137 -3.26 13.56 -9.05
CA LEU A 137 -2.81 12.18 -9.24
C LEU A 137 -3.97 11.19 -9.16
N ASN A 138 -4.03 10.25 -10.10
CA ASN A 138 -4.93 9.10 -10.00
C ASN A 138 -4.41 8.06 -9.00
N LEU A 139 -5.21 7.03 -8.71
CA LEU A 139 -4.84 5.97 -7.77
C LEU A 139 -3.52 5.28 -8.16
N SER A 140 -3.36 4.93 -9.42
CA SER A 140 -2.16 4.25 -9.93
C SER A 140 -0.88 5.09 -9.69
N GLN A 141 -0.94 6.39 -9.95
CA GLN A 141 0.18 7.30 -9.72
C GLN A 141 0.52 7.44 -8.24
N ARG A 142 -0.49 7.50 -7.36
CA ARG A 142 -0.28 7.55 -5.90
C ARG A 142 0.33 6.26 -5.36
N VAL A 143 -0.12 5.10 -5.84
CA VAL A 143 0.44 3.79 -5.51
C VAL A 143 1.87 3.67 -6.01
N TRP A 144 2.12 4.09 -7.25
CA TRP A 144 3.46 4.08 -7.85
C TRP A 144 4.47 4.88 -7.03
N LYS A 145 4.08 6.08 -6.56
CA LYS A 145 4.93 6.91 -5.71
C LYS A 145 5.44 6.13 -4.49
N TYR A 146 4.55 5.45 -3.76
CA TYR A 146 4.96 4.68 -2.59
C TYR A 146 5.79 3.43 -2.92
N ALA A 147 5.58 2.83 -4.09
CA ALA A 147 6.42 1.72 -4.54
C ALA A 147 7.84 2.17 -4.93
N GLU A 148 8.00 3.35 -5.53
CA GLU A 148 9.33 3.95 -5.79
C GLU A 148 10.04 4.35 -4.48
N GLU A 149 9.35 4.94 -3.53
CA GLU A 149 9.90 5.23 -2.19
C GLU A 149 10.41 3.96 -1.50
N LEU A 150 9.76 2.80 -1.71
CA LEU A 150 10.28 1.52 -1.23
C LEU A 150 11.61 1.18 -1.88
N LYS A 151 11.75 1.35 -3.21
CA LYS A 151 12.99 1.02 -3.92
C LYS A 151 14.18 1.77 -3.30
N ASP A 152 14.01 3.06 -3.02
CA ASP A 152 15.07 3.90 -2.45
C ASP A 152 15.44 3.44 -1.03
N ALA A 153 14.43 3.07 -0.22
CA ALA A 153 14.67 2.48 1.10
C ALA A 153 15.39 1.13 1.00
N MET A 154 15.05 0.29 0.01
CA MET A 154 15.69 -1.01 -0.20
C MET A 154 17.12 -0.85 -0.72
N GLU A 155 17.38 0.13 -1.58
CA GLU A 155 18.75 0.42 -2.05
C GLU A 155 19.67 0.74 -0.89
N LEU A 156 19.27 1.64 0.00
CA LEU A 156 20.05 1.97 1.18
C LEU A 156 20.19 0.77 2.15
N GLY A 157 19.10 0.02 2.35
CA GLY A 157 19.15 -1.17 3.21
C GLY A 157 20.09 -2.25 2.68
N ILE A 158 20.15 -2.44 1.35
CA ILE A 158 21.09 -3.34 0.69
C ILE A 158 22.52 -2.82 0.84
N ASP A 159 22.75 -1.52 0.63
CA ASP A 159 24.05 -0.88 0.82
C ASP A 159 24.58 -1.10 2.24
N VAL A 160 23.75 -0.92 3.26
CA VAL A 160 24.09 -1.20 4.67
C VAL A 160 24.43 -2.69 4.85
N GLY A 161 23.54 -3.58 4.42
CA GLY A 161 23.69 -5.01 4.67
C GLY A 161 24.90 -5.64 3.97
N LEU A 162 25.13 -5.29 2.70
CA LEU A 162 26.30 -5.77 1.96
C LEU A 162 27.60 -5.21 2.54
N GLY A 163 27.61 -3.95 2.96
CA GLY A 163 28.76 -3.33 3.61
C GLY A 163 29.11 -3.94 4.97
N GLU A 164 28.16 -4.54 5.66
CA GLU A 164 28.32 -5.27 6.92
C GLU A 164 28.54 -6.77 6.71
N GLY A 165 28.59 -7.25 5.47
CA GLY A 165 28.78 -8.68 5.16
C GLY A 165 27.59 -9.57 5.54
N LYS A 166 26.38 -9.03 5.61
CA LYS A 166 25.20 -9.78 6.00
C LYS A 166 24.78 -10.81 4.96
N SER A 167 24.35 -11.98 5.42
CA SER A 167 23.72 -12.99 4.55
C SER A 167 22.39 -12.52 4.01
N ALA A 168 21.93 -13.12 2.90
CA ALA A 168 20.61 -12.80 2.33
C ALA A 168 19.46 -12.98 3.33
N GLN A 169 19.56 -13.96 4.25
CA GLN A 169 18.54 -14.15 5.29
C GLN A 169 18.54 -13.05 6.35
N GLN A 170 19.71 -12.58 6.77
CA GLN A 170 19.86 -11.48 7.69
C GLN A 170 19.34 -10.20 7.04
N LEU A 171 19.73 -9.96 5.79
CA LEU A 171 19.28 -8.82 5.01
C LEU A 171 17.76 -8.80 4.83
N SER A 172 17.11 -9.94 4.54
CA SER A 172 15.66 -10.04 4.45
C SER A 172 14.95 -9.59 5.74
N ARG A 173 15.46 -10.04 6.90
CA ARG A 173 14.92 -9.62 8.21
C ARG A 173 15.07 -8.12 8.43
N ASP A 174 16.23 -7.58 8.14
CA ASP A 174 16.52 -6.16 8.32
C ASP A 174 15.70 -5.29 7.37
N LEU A 175 15.59 -5.66 6.09
CA LEU A 175 14.76 -4.93 5.13
C LEU A 175 13.28 -4.90 5.54
N ARG A 176 12.74 -6.01 6.07
CA ARG A 176 11.38 -6.03 6.63
C ARG A 176 11.24 -5.11 7.85
N GLN A 177 12.25 -5.03 8.71
CA GLN A 177 12.25 -4.13 9.85
C GLN A 177 12.24 -2.67 9.41
N TYR A 178 13.01 -2.32 8.39
CA TYR A 178 13.06 -0.96 7.83
C TYR A 178 11.73 -0.50 7.22
N LEU A 179 10.85 -1.42 6.78
CA LEU A 179 9.48 -1.06 6.37
C LEU A 179 8.68 -0.39 7.49
N ASN A 180 8.97 -0.73 8.74
CA ASN A 180 8.30 -0.17 9.91
C ASN A 180 9.08 0.95 10.59
N GLU A 181 10.41 0.90 10.49
CA GLU A 181 11.36 1.79 11.16
C GLU A 181 12.38 2.37 10.16
N PRO A 182 11.94 3.19 9.18
CA PRO A 182 12.82 3.71 8.12
C PRO A 182 13.93 4.63 8.65
N ASP A 183 13.77 5.21 9.83
CA ASP A 183 14.77 6.08 10.47
C ASP A 183 16.03 5.34 10.91
N ARG A 184 16.00 4.01 10.94
CA ARG A 184 17.19 3.16 11.18
C ARG A 184 18.07 2.99 9.95
N LEU A 185 17.60 3.41 8.78
CA LEU A 185 18.39 3.36 7.55
C LEU A 185 19.41 4.50 7.52
N TYR A 186 20.65 4.17 7.77
CA TYR A 186 21.74 5.13 7.80
C TYR A 186 23.08 4.46 7.50
N ARG A 187 23.92 5.06 6.61
CA ARG A 187 25.27 4.58 6.35
C ARG A 187 26.25 5.71 6.08
N ARG A 188 27.40 5.67 6.76
CA ARG A 188 28.58 6.47 6.46
C ARG A 188 29.71 5.57 5.94
N VAL A 189 30.46 6.09 5.00
CA VAL A 189 31.66 5.47 4.43
C VAL A 189 32.83 6.44 4.51
N ARG A 190 34.07 5.93 4.55
CA ARG A 190 35.25 6.77 4.50
C ARG A 190 35.57 7.14 3.06
N ASP A 191 35.85 8.40 2.80
CA ASP A 191 36.37 8.85 1.51
C ASP A 191 37.87 8.56 1.39
N LYS A 192 38.47 8.92 0.23
CA LYS A 192 39.91 8.72 -0.04
C LYS A 192 40.82 9.45 0.96
N GLY A 193 40.31 10.51 1.62
CA GLY A 193 41.02 11.27 2.65
C GLY A 193 40.75 10.76 4.08
N GLY A 194 40.03 9.64 4.25
CA GLY A 194 39.68 9.09 5.54
C GLY A 194 38.50 9.73 6.25
N ASN A 195 37.86 10.77 5.68
CA ASN A 195 36.74 11.47 6.27
C ASN A 195 35.43 10.67 6.14
N LEU A 196 34.62 10.68 7.19
CA LEU A 196 33.30 10.04 7.18
C LEU A 196 32.30 10.87 6.37
N ARG A 197 31.74 10.27 5.32
CA ARG A 197 30.66 10.85 4.49
C ARG A 197 29.50 9.88 4.35
N LEU A 198 28.30 10.38 4.04
CA LEU A 198 27.18 9.54 3.70
C LEU A 198 27.50 8.72 2.44
N SER A 199 27.12 7.44 2.40
CA SER A 199 27.18 6.64 1.18
C SER A 199 26.30 7.28 0.08
N LYS A 200 26.53 6.90 -1.20
CA LYS A 200 25.72 7.42 -2.31
C LYS A 200 24.25 7.11 -2.11
N ALA A 201 23.89 5.89 -1.74
CA ALA A 201 22.53 5.49 -1.43
C ALA A 201 21.94 6.29 -0.25
N ALA A 202 22.72 6.52 0.82
CA ALA A 202 22.26 7.32 1.96
C ALA A 202 22.02 8.81 1.63
N LYS A 203 22.77 9.36 0.67
CA LYS A 203 22.53 10.74 0.18
C LYS A 203 21.25 10.85 -0.64
N MET A 204 20.93 9.82 -1.42
CA MET A 204 19.75 9.80 -2.30
C MET A 204 18.48 9.39 -1.55
N TYR A 205 18.63 8.74 -0.39
CA TYR A 205 17.48 8.30 0.39
C TYR A 205 16.78 9.48 1.04
N HIS A 206 15.51 9.64 0.70
CA HIS A 206 14.60 10.57 1.35
C HIS A 206 13.44 9.78 1.97
N PRO A 207 13.31 9.75 3.31
CA PRO A 207 12.16 9.12 3.96
C PRO A 207 10.87 9.70 3.41
N GLY A 208 9.86 8.84 3.22
CA GLY A 208 8.57 9.24 2.64
C GLY A 208 7.95 10.44 3.34
N GLN A 209 7.40 11.36 2.56
CA GLN A 209 6.81 12.63 3.02
C GLN A 209 5.32 12.50 3.34
N GLY A 210 4.84 11.33 3.73
CA GLY A 210 3.45 11.13 4.16
C GLY A 210 3.27 11.38 5.67
N VAL A 211 2.09 11.05 6.16
CA VAL A 211 1.80 11.03 7.61
C VAL A 211 2.77 10.09 8.34
N TYR A 212 3.21 9.05 7.66
CA TYR A 212 4.26 8.15 8.11
C TYR A 212 5.49 8.30 7.22
N ARG A 213 6.68 8.21 7.80
CA ARG A 213 7.95 8.19 7.04
C ARG A 213 8.15 6.87 6.27
N SER A 214 7.36 5.84 6.58
CA SER A 214 7.38 4.53 5.93
C SER A 214 6.45 4.50 4.71
N SER A 215 6.98 4.17 3.53
CA SER A 215 6.21 3.95 2.30
C SER A 215 5.15 2.87 2.46
N ALA A 216 5.48 1.78 3.17
CA ALA A 216 4.54 0.69 3.46
C ALA A 216 3.35 1.15 4.33
N LYS A 217 3.60 1.94 5.38
CA LYS A 217 2.54 2.50 6.24
C LYS A 217 1.68 3.51 5.48
N ASN A 218 2.30 4.34 4.62
CA ASN A 218 1.58 5.29 3.78
C ASN A 218 0.68 4.57 2.76
N ALA A 219 1.15 3.49 2.13
CA ALA A 219 0.35 2.69 1.22
C ALA A 219 -0.83 1.99 1.93
N GLN A 220 -0.63 1.48 3.13
CA GLN A 220 -1.72 0.92 3.96
C GLN A 220 -2.75 1.99 4.34
N ARG A 221 -2.30 3.20 4.68
CA ARG A 221 -3.20 4.34 4.95
C ARG A 221 -3.98 4.71 3.69
N LEU A 222 -3.32 4.83 2.54
CA LEU A 222 -3.99 5.07 1.26
C LEU A 222 -5.07 4.01 1.02
N THR A 223 -4.75 2.73 1.21
CA THR A 223 -5.69 1.62 1.05
C THR A 223 -6.93 1.79 1.93
N ARG A 224 -6.76 2.09 3.23
CA ARG A 224 -7.88 2.35 4.14
C ARG A 224 -8.73 3.53 3.68
N THR A 225 -8.09 4.64 3.33
CA THR A 225 -8.79 5.86 2.89
C THR A 225 -9.61 5.60 1.64
N GLU A 226 -9.00 4.99 0.62
CA GLU A 226 -9.65 4.71 -0.66
C GLU A 226 -10.85 3.76 -0.54
N ILE A 227 -10.74 2.77 0.32
CA ILE A 227 -11.80 1.79 0.56
C ILE A 227 -12.92 2.40 1.43
N ASN A 228 -12.57 3.18 2.46
CA ASN A 228 -13.55 3.88 3.29
C ASN A 228 -14.37 4.90 2.50
N MET A 229 -13.74 5.60 1.54
CA MET A 229 -14.44 6.57 0.69
C MET A 229 -15.40 5.91 -0.32
N ALA A 230 -15.23 4.62 -0.58
CA ALA A 230 -16.11 3.84 -1.46
C ALA A 230 -17.31 3.23 -0.71
N TYR A 231 -17.29 3.21 0.61
CA TYR A 231 -18.38 2.80 1.49
C TYR A 231 -19.30 3.96 1.85
#